data_ba55ce4a886f256919d63e852cc18f51
#
_entry.id   ba55ce4a886f256919d63e852cc18f51
#
_cell.length_a   1.000
_cell.length_b   1.000
_cell.length_c   1.000
_cell.angle_alpha   90.00
_cell.angle_beta   90.00
_cell.angle_gamma   90.00
#
_symmetry.space_group_name_H-M   'P 1'
#
loop_
_entity.id
_entity.type
_entity.pdbx_description
1 polymer ?
#
loop_
_entity_poly.entity_id
_entity_poly.type
_entity_poly.pdbx_seq_one_letter_code
_entity_poly.pdbx_strand_id
1 'polypeptide(L)'
;MAQPATAPDAQWAGPDPHTDSPKPALGRPALAIVAVLGLLAAALAGFFLNRADAHPGNSSAEAGFARDMSTHHAQAVEMAFLIRDRTQDEDLRRMAFDIITSQQQQIGQMSAWLTLWGLPQTGTDPAMSWMGDMPGMDHGSMSHGEAMASMPGIASSEDMAKLTAAKGVEAEKLFLQLMIAHHKGGVEMAKAALDRAKEPAVRNLAQGMVNAQSAEIETMTAMLAQRE
;
A
#
# COMPACT_ATOMS: atom_id res chain seq x y z
N MET A 1 -27.11 -77.47 85.70
CA MET A 1 -25.94 -76.56 85.41
C MET A 1 -25.65 -76.69 83.91
N ALA A 2 -26.09 -75.77 83.18
CA ALA A 2 -25.87 -75.70 81.69
C ALA A 2 -24.87 -74.54 81.41
N GLN A 3 -23.79 -74.86 80.73
CA GLN A 3 -22.86 -73.86 80.24
C GLN A 3 -23.46 -73.19 78.93
N PRO A 4 -23.27 -71.94 78.79
CA PRO A 4 -23.64 -71.26 77.53
C PRO A 4 -22.61 -71.49 76.44
N ALA A 5 -23.13 -71.72 75.20
CA ALA A 5 -22.29 -71.82 73.97
C ALA A 5 -21.73 -70.49 73.57
N THR A 6 -20.42 -70.48 73.28
CA THR A 6 -19.73 -69.38 72.74
C THR A 6 -19.99 -69.28 71.23
N ALA A 7 -20.41 -68.08 70.73
CA ALA A 7 -20.53 -67.76 69.35
C ALA A 7 -19.15 -67.56 68.66
N PRO A 8 -18.96 -67.94 67.39
CA PRO A 8 -17.74 -67.70 66.65
C PRO A 8 -17.54 -66.27 66.27
N ASP A 9 -16.33 -65.73 66.39
CA ASP A 9 -15.85 -64.43 66.02
C ASP A 9 -16.00 -64.23 64.49
N ALA A 10 -16.83 -63.30 64.09
CA ALA A 10 -16.90 -62.81 62.70
C ALA A 10 -15.71 -61.90 62.40
N GLN A 11 -14.68 -62.44 61.69
CA GLN A 11 -13.57 -61.66 61.20
C GLN A 11 -14.10 -60.70 60.13
N TRP A 12 -14.01 -59.39 60.41
CA TRP A 12 -14.33 -58.31 59.45
C TRP A 12 -13.15 -58.24 58.47
N ALA A 13 -13.40 -58.60 57.15
CA ALA A 13 -12.45 -58.38 56.05
C ALA A 13 -12.62 -56.94 55.57
N GLY A 14 -11.64 -56.11 55.85
CA GLY A 14 -11.58 -54.75 55.34
C GLY A 14 -11.53 -54.71 53.81
N PRO A 15 -12.00 -53.62 53.16
CA PRO A 15 -11.98 -53.51 51.73
C PRO A 15 -10.57 -53.56 51.14
N ASP A 16 -10.41 -54.35 50.10
CA ASP A 16 -9.18 -54.57 49.34
C ASP A 16 -8.64 -53.24 48.79
N PRO A 17 -7.39 -52.83 49.04
CA PRO A 17 -6.85 -51.52 48.63
C PRO A 17 -6.45 -51.44 47.16
N HIS A 18 -6.78 -52.42 46.33
CA HIS A 18 -6.30 -52.49 44.92
C HIS A 18 -7.41 -52.52 43.87
N THR A 19 -8.52 -51.77 44.05
CA THR A 19 -9.40 -51.50 42.92
C THR A 19 -8.84 -50.23 42.20
N ASP A 20 -7.86 -50.44 41.34
CA ASP A 20 -7.50 -49.44 40.31
C ASP A 20 -8.71 -49.22 39.40
N SER A 21 -9.43 -48.14 39.64
CA SER A 21 -10.46 -47.69 38.73
C SER A 21 -9.85 -47.43 37.36
N PRO A 22 -10.33 -48.07 36.29
CA PRO A 22 -9.75 -47.82 34.95
C PRO A 22 -9.96 -46.34 34.59
N LYS A 23 -8.85 -45.63 34.33
CA LYS A 23 -8.91 -44.27 33.79
C LYS A 23 -9.75 -44.30 32.50
N PRO A 24 -10.67 -43.38 32.30
CA PRO A 24 -11.50 -43.36 31.11
C PRO A 24 -10.63 -43.17 29.88
N ALA A 25 -10.40 -44.22 29.11
CA ALA A 25 -9.77 -44.10 27.78
C ALA A 25 -10.76 -43.41 26.86
N LEU A 26 -10.36 -42.31 26.24
CA LEU A 26 -11.15 -41.68 25.20
C LEU A 26 -11.51 -42.71 24.14
N GLY A 27 -12.80 -42.94 23.95
CA GLY A 27 -13.29 -43.89 22.94
C GLY A 27 -12.87 -43.47 21.54
N ARG A 28 -12.73 -44.43 20.62
CA ARG A 28 -12.34 -44.20 19.20
C ARG A 28 -13.03 -43.00 18.54
N PRO A 29 -14.36 -42.72 18.74
CA PRO A 29 -15.01 -41.54 18.17
C PRO A 29 -14.52 -40.24 18.81
N ALA A 30 -14.17 -40.19 20.10
CA ALA A 30 -13.63 -39.01 20.75
C ALA A 30 -12.25 -38.66 20.23
N LEU A 31 -11.40 -39.65 19.97
CA LEU A 31 -10.08 -39.46 19.34
C LEU A 31 -10.20 -38.93 17.91
N ALA A 32 -11.19 -39.41 17.13
CA ALA A 32 -11.45 -38.92 15.79
C ALA A 32 -11.89 -37.45 15.80
N ILE A 33 -12.78 -37.07 16.73
CA ILE A 33 -13.22 -35.67 16.91
C ILE A 33 -12.05 -34.75 17.27
N VAL A 34 -11.20 -35.16 18.22
CA VAL A 34 -10.01 -34.38 18.61
C VAL A 34 -9.04 -34.22 17.43
N ALA A 35 -8.84 -35.26 16.62
CA ALA A 35 -8.00 -35.19 15.42
C ALA A 35 -8.56 -34.22 14.38
N VAL A 36 -9.88 -34.26 14.13
CA VAL A 36 -10.54 -33.33 13.18
C VAL A 36 -10.46 -31.89 13.68
N LEU A 37 -10.71 -31.63 14.96
CA LEU A 37 -10.59 -30.30 15.54
C LEU A 37 -9.14 -29.79 15.50
N GLY A 38 -8.16 -30.66 15.73
CA GLY A 38 -6.74 -30.34 15.61
C GLY A 38 -6.36 -29.96 14.17
N LEU A 39 -6.84 -30.69 13.16
CA LEU A 39 -6.63 -30.38 11.76
C LEU A 39 -7.30 -29.06 11.34
N LEU A 40 -8.52 -28.82 11.81
CA LEU A 40 -9.21 -27.54 11.56
C LEU A 40 -8.47 -26.36 12.22
N ALA A 41 -8.01 -26.51 13.46
CA ALA A 41 -7.23 -25.50 14.14
C ALA A 41 -5.89 -25.22 13.43
N ALA A 42 -5.19 -26.28 12.97
CA ALA A 42 -3.97 -26.15 12.19
C ALA A 42 -4.21 -25.49 10.83
N ALA A 43 -5.31 -25.83 10.14
CA ALA A 43 -5.69 -25.20 8.87
C ALA A 43 -6.05 -23.71 9.04
N LEU A 44 -6.78 -23.37 10.11
CA LEU A 44 -7.09 -21.98 10.47
C LEU A 44 -5.81 -21.20 10.85
N ALA A 45 -4.97 -21.77 11.68
CA ALA A 45 -3.68 -21.16 12.03
C ALA A 45 -2.81 -20.95 10.79
N GLY A 46 -2.69 -21.95 9.92
CA GLY A 46 -1.99 -21.84 8.64
C GLY A 46 -2.58 -20.77 7.73
N PHE A 47 -3.91 -20.66 7.66
CA PHE A 47 -4.60 -19.62 6.90
C PHE A 47 -4.31 -18.21 7.45
N PHE A 48 -4.37 -18.01 8.77
CA PHE A 48 -4.08 -16.72 9.39
C PHE A 48 -2.59 -16.35 9.32
N LEU A 49 -1.69 -17.32 9.52
CA LEU A 49 -0.25 -17.10 9.35
C LEU A 49 0.12 -16.74 7.91
N ASN A 50 -0.45 -17.43 6.92
CA ASN A 50 -0.23 -17.12 5.50
C ASN A 50 -0.85 -15.77 5.10
N ARG A 51 -1.87 -15.27 5.82
CA ARG A 51 -2.43 -13.94 5.61
C ARG A 51 -1.61 -12.82 6.28
N ALA A 52 -0.90 -13.12 7.36
CA ALA A 52 -0.03 -12.14 8.03
C ALA A 52 1.16 -11.70 7.16
N ASP A 53 1.61 -12.56 6.21
CA ASP A 53 2.67 -12.26 5.24
C ASP A 53 2.14 -11.65 3.93
N ALA A 54 0.83 -11.31 3.86
CA ALA A 54 0.18 -10.91 2.61
C ALA A 54 0.32 -9.42 2.27
N HIS A 55 0.94 -8.61 3.15
CA HIS A 55 1.14 -7.19 2.87
C HIS A 55 2.47 -6.92 2.16
N PRO A 56 2.51 -5.93 1.26
CA PRO A 56 3.73 -5.49 0.61
C PRO A 56 4.82 -5.11 1.62
N GLY A 57 6.06 -5.53 1.38
CA GLY A 57 7.21 -5.16 2.20
C GLY A 57 7.70 -3.72 1.92
N ASN A 58 8.60 -3.23 2.78
CA ASN A 58 9.10 -1.85 2.71
C ASN A 58 9.77 -1.52 1.37
N SER A 59 10.52 -2.46 0.78
CA SER A 59 11.21 -2.32 -0.51
C SER A 59 10.41 -2.90 -1.69
N SER A 60 9.10 -3.14 -1.52
CA SER A 60 8.24 -3.62 -2.61
C SER A 60 7.95 -2.51 -3.63
N ALA A 61 7.58 -2.92 -4.85
CA ALA A 61 7.16 -1.97 -5.88
C ALA A 61 5.92 -1.16 -5.45
N GLU A 62 5.01 -1.77 -4.70
CA GLU A 62 3.82 -1.11 -4.14
C GLU A 62 4.19 0.03 -3.19
N ALA A 63 5.11 -0.24 -2.25
CA ALA A 63 5.52 0.74 -1.26
C ALA A 63 6.35 1.87 -1.89
N GLY A 64 7.26 1.53 -2.80
CA GLY A 64 8.03 2.49 -3.57
C GLY A 64 7.14 3.39 -4.42
N PHE A 65 6.23 2.79 -5.21
CA PHE A 65 5.25 3.54 -5.99
C PHE A 65 4.40 4.47 -5.13
N ALA A 66 3.87 3.99 -4.00
CA ALA A 66 3.03 4.79 -3.13
C ALA A 66 3.75 6.04 -2.60
N ARG A 67 5.03 5.95 -2.26
CA ARG A 67 5.84 7.07 -1.77
C ARG A 67 6.22 8.04 -2.87
N ASP A 68 6.78 7.50 -3.95
CA ASP A 68 7.34 8.33 -5.02
C ASP A 68 6.24 9.02 -5.82
N MET A 69 5.15 8.31 -6.12
CA MET A 69 3.99 8.91 -6.79
C MET A 69 3.28 9.93 -5.90
N SER A 70 3.26 9.75 -4.57
CA SER A 70 2.73 10.78 -3.66
C SER A 70 3.57 12.05 -3.71
N THR A 71 4.90 11.93 -3.76
CA THR A 71 5.82 13.08 -3.89
C THR A 71 5.66 13.75 -5.26
N HIS A 72 5.58 12.96 -6.32
CA HIS A 72 5.33 13.44 -7.68
C HIS A 72 4.01 14.21 -7.74
N HIS A 73 2.92 13.66 -7.24
CA HIS A 73 1.61 14.31 -7.19
C HIS A 73 1.60 15.60 -6.37
N ALA A 74 2.34 15.67 -5.28
CA ALA A 74 2.43 16.87 -4.46
C ALA A 74 2.93 18.08 -5.28
N GLN A 75 3.89 17.88 -6.18
CA GLN A 75 4.36 18.95 -7.07
C GLN A 75 3.29 19.37 -8.10
N ALA A 76 2.56 18.43 -8.68
CA ALA A 76 1.46 18.78 -9.59
C ALA A 76 0.38 19.62 -8.89
N VAL A 77 0.03 19.23 -7.66
CA VAL A 77 -0.90 20.00 -6.81
C VAL A 77 -0.39 21.41 -6.55
N GLU A 78 0.91 21.57 -6.24
CA GLU A 78 1.53 22.88 -6.06
C GLU A 78 1.44 23.73 -7.32
N MET A 79 1.83 23.21 -8.48
CA MET A 79 1.71 23.90 -9.77
C MET A 79 0.26 24.28 -10.09
N ALA A 80 -0.69 23.39 -9.81
CA ALA A 80 -2.09 23.60 -10.08
C ALA A 80 -2.69 24.70 -9.18
N PHE A 81 -2.31 24.79 -7.90
CA PHE A 81 -2.69 25.91 -7.04
C PHE A 81 -2.14 27.23 -7.57
N LEU A 82 -0.87 27.27 -8.00
CA LEU A 82 -0.26 28.48 -8.50
C LEU A 82 -1.01 29.04 -9.71
N ILE A 83 -1.43 28.20 -10.65
CA ILE A 83 -2.14 28.67 -11.85
C ILE A 83 -3.60 28.96 -11.59
N ARG A 84 -4.30 28.12 -10.79
CA ARG A 84 -5.72 28.30 -10.45
C ARG A 84 -6.02 29.69 -9.89
N ASP A 85 -5.15 30.20 -9.05
CA ASP A 85 -5.34 31.49 -8.37
C ASP A 85 -4.96 32.70 -9.27
N ARG A 86 -4.33 32.46 -10.43
CA ARG A 86 -3.78 33.52 -11.29
C ARG A 86 -4.45 33.62 -12.65
N THR A 87 -4.91 32.48 -13.20
CA THR A 87 -5.54 32.47 -14.53
C THR A 87 -6.93 33.11 -14.51
N GLN A 88 -7.28 33.78 -15.60
CA GLN A 88 -8.64 34.23 -15.90
C GLN A 88 -9.38 33.26 -16.85
N ASP A 89 -8.68 32.26 -17.38
CA ASP A 89 -9.27 31.23 -18.24
C ASP A 89 -10.04 30.21 -17.38
N GLU A 90 -11.33 30.14 -17.55
CA GLU A 90 -12.22 29.29 -16.75
C GLU A 90 -11.99 27.78 -17.02
N ASP A 91 -11.58 27.40 -18.23
CA ASP A 91 -11.30 26.00 -18.56
C ASP A 91 -10.01 25.55 -17.89
N LEU A 92 -8.96 26.40 -17.93
CA LEU A 92 -7.72 26.13 -17.22
C LEU A 92 -7.89 26.11 -15.70
N ARG A 93 -8.76 26.99 -15.19
CA ARG A 93 -9.10 27.02 -13.74
C ARG A 93 -9.80 25.74 -13.30
N ARG A 94 -10.73 25.22 -14.13
CA ARG A 94 -11.40 23.95 -13.87
C ARG A 94 -10.42 22.79 -13.91
N MET A 95 -9.58 22.72 -14.93
CA MET A 95 -8.54 21.70 -15.04
C MET A 95 -7.60 21.70 -13.84
N ALA A 96 -7.13 22.86 -13.40
CA ALA A 96 -6.29 22.97 -12.20
C ALA A 96 -7.03 22.47 -10.94
N PHE A 97 -8.32 22.77 -10.81
CA PHE A 97 -9.14 22.26 -9.70
C PHE A 97 -9.28 20.73 -9.76
N ASP A 98 -9.50 20.15 -10.95
CA ASP A 98 -9.64 18.71 -11.13
C ASP A 98 -8.33 17.98 -10.80
N ILE A 99 -7.19 18.52 -11.25
CA ILE A 99 -5.85 18.01 -10.90
C ILE A 99 -5.64 18.03 -9.38
N ILE A 100 -5.94 19.17 -8.71
CA ILE A 100 -5.78 19.30 -7.25
C ILE A 100 -6.61 18.23 -6.54
N THR A 101 -7.88 18.12 -6.86
CA THR A 101 -8.81 17.24 -6.12
C THR A 101 -8.53 15.76 -6.37
N SER A 102 -8.27 15.37 -7.62
CA SER A 102 -7.97 14.00 -7.98
C SER A 102 -6.63 13.54 -7.40
N GLN A 103 -5.57 14.34 -7.55
CA GLN A 103 -4.24 13.93 -7.10
C GLN A 103 -4.09 14.00 -5.58
N GLN A 104 -4.76 14.93 -4.88
CA GLN A 104 -4.84 14.91 -3.41
C GLN A 104 -5.56 13.66 -2.87
N GLN A 105 -6.66 13.24 -3.53
CA GLN A 105 -7.33 12.00 -3.16
C GLN A 105 -6.39 10.78 -3.35
N GLN A 106 -5.62 10.75 -4.44
CA GLN A 106 -4.68 9.67 -4.73
C GLN A 106 -3.51 9.64 -3.72
N ILE A 107 -2.97 10.79 -3.33
CA ILE A 107 -1.98 10.91 -2.23
C ILE A 107 -2.55 10.32 -0.94
N GLY A 108 -3.77 10.70 -0.57
CA GLY A 108 -4.44 10.17 0.63
C GLY A 108 -4.61 8.66 0.58
N GLN A 109 -4.97 8.10 -0.58
CA GLN A 109 -5.13 6.67 -0.79
C GLN A 109 -3.80 5.92 -0.66
N MET A 110 -2.73 6.41 -1.28
CA MET A 110 -1.40 5.81 -1.19
C MET A 110 -0.83 5.89 0.23
N SER A 111 -1.01 7.01 0.92
CA SER A 111 -0.64 7.17 2.33
C SER A 111 -1.40 6.21 3.25
N ALA A 112 -2.70 6.00 3.01
CA ALA A 112 -3.51 5.04 3.74
C ALA A 112 -3.01 3.61 3.54
N TRP A 113 -2.61 3.22 2.34
CA TRP A 113 -2.03 1.89 2.10
C TRP A 113 -0.76 1.67 2.91
N LEU A 114 0.20 2.60 2.89
CA LEU A 114 1.41 2.49 3.69
C LEU A 114 1.09 2.31 5.18
N THR A 115 0.11 3.07 5.70
CA THR A 115 -0.36 2.95 7.09
C THR A 115 -0.97 1.57 7.37
N LEU A 116 -1.83 1.07 6.48
CA LEU A 116 -2.47 -0.25 6.62
C LEU A 116 -1.47 -1.41 6.55
N TRP A 117 -0.40 -1.24 5.77
CA TRP A 117 0.69 -2.22 5.68
C TRP A 117 1.70 -2.10 6.83
N GLY A 118 1.53 -1.13 7.73
CA GLY A 118 2.47 -0.87 8.84
C GLY A 118 3.82 -0.32 8.36
N LEU A 119 3.84 0.34 7.20
CA LEU A 119 5.04 0.89 6.57
C LEU A 119 5.18 2.40 6.82
N PRO A 120 6.41 2.92 6.95
CA PRO A 120 6.64 4.35 7.07
C PRO A 120 6.26 5.09 5.77
N GLN A 121 5.80 6.34 5.92
CA GLN A 121 5.45 7.22 4.81
C GLN A 121 6.67 7.60 3.95
N THR A 122 7.85 7.63 4.55
CA THR A 122 9.14 7.84 3.88
C THR A 122 9.93 6.56 3.85
N GLY A 123 10.48 6.21 2.67
CA GLY A 123 11.33 5.02 2.51
C GLY A 123 12.78 5.28 2.90
N THR A 124 13.53 4.19 3.13
CA THR A 124 15.00 4.22 3.28
C THR A 124 15.71 3.97 1.96
N ASP A 125 15.01 3.36 1.01
CA ASP A 125 15.54 3.06 -0.32
C ASP A 125 15.57 4.35 -1.17
N PRO A 126 16.52 4.48 -2.10
CA PRO A 126 16.53 5.59 -3.04
C PRO A 126 15.20 5.71 -3.79
N ALA A 127 14.74 6.93 -4.02
CA ALA A 127 13.54 7.15 -4.82
C ALA A 127 13.70 6.48 -6.21
N MET A 128 12.64 5.96 -6.76
CA MET A 128 12.56 5.25 -8.05
C MET A 128 13.28 3.90 -8.12
N SER A 129 13.99 3.44 -7.07
CA SER A 129 14.70 2.15 -7.05
C SER A 129 13.77 0.95 -7.32
N TRP A 130 12.50 1.06 -6.98
CA TRP A 130 11.48 0.05 -7.23
C TRP A 130 11.13 -0.15 -8.72
N MET A 131 11.48 0.81 -9.58
CA MET A 131 11.27 0.71 -11.03
C MET A 131 12.30 -0.21 -11.72
N GLY A 132 13.35 -0.64 -11.01
CA GLY A 132 14.44 -1.46 -11.55
C GLY A 132 15.43 -0.65 -12.38
N ASP A 133 16.30 -1.34 -13.12
CA ASP A 133 17.32 -0.71 -13.94
C ASP A 133 16.69 0.13 -15.06
N MET A 134 16.60 1.43 -14.84
CA MET A 134 16.29 2.38 -15.90
C MET A 134 17.59 2.78 -16.59
N PRO A 135 17.67 2.77 -17.94
CA PRO A 135 18.87 3.22 -18.64
C PRO A 135 19.21 4.67 -18.26
N GLY A 136 20.35 4.87 -17.60
CA GLY A 136 20.84 6.20 -17.21
C GLY A 136 20.62 6.59 -15.75
N MET A 137 20.00 5.75 -14.91
CA MET A 137 19.92 5.97 -13.46
C MET A 137 20.93 5.08 -12.72
N ASP A 138 21.90 5.71 -12.07
CA ASP A 138 22.76 5.04 -11.07
C ASP A 138 22.18 5.30 -9.67
N HIS A 139 21.39 4.31 -9.17
CA HIS A 139 20.74 4.41 -7.86
C HIS A 139 21.70 4.29 -6.66
N GLY A 140 22.98 3.97 -6.91
CA GLY A 140 23.91 3.58 -5.84
C GLY A 140 24.55 4.74 -5.05
N SER A 141 24.51 5.98 -5.55
CA SER A 141 25.24 7.11 -4.97
C SER A 141 24.44 8.40 -4.80
N MET A 142 23.17 8.44 -5.20
CA MET A 142 22.36 9.66 -5.17
C MET A 142 21.85 9.98 -3.77
N SER A 143 21.91 11.25 -3.36
CA SER A 143 21.17 11.74 -2.21
C SER A 143 19.65 11.68 -2.47
N HIS A 144 18.84 11.68 -1.40
CA HIS A 144 17.39 11.67 -1.53
C HIS A 144 16.85 12.83 -2.40
N GLY A 145 17.47 14.01 -2.32
CA GLY A 145 17.11 15.17 -3.13
C GLY A 145 17.44 15.00 -4.61
N GLU A 146 18.59 14.40 -4.94
CA GLU A 146 18.97 14.09 -6.33
C GLU A 146 18.07 13.01 -6.94
N ALA A 147 17.73 11.99 -6.16
CA ALA A 147 16.80 10.94 -6.59
C ALA A 147 15.39 11.51 -6.83
N MET A 148 14.91 12.46 -6.02
CA MET A 148 13.65 13.16 -6.28
C MET A 148 13.73 14.00 -7.58
N ALA A 149 14.81 14.73 -7.79
CA ALA A 149 15.02 15.54 -8.99
C ALA A 149 15.14 14.68 -10.27
N SER A 150 15.42 13.38 -10.13
CA SER A 150 15.49 12.42 -11.24
C SER A 150 14.17 11.75 -11.58
N MET A 151 13.08 12.01 -10.84
CA MET A 151 11.76 11.46 -11.18
C MET A 151 11.32 11.92 -12.57
N PRO A 152 10.76 11.03 -13.40
CA PRO A 152 10.29 11.38 -14.74
C PRO A 152 9.35 12.58 -14.73
N GLY A 153 9.65 13.59 -15.51
CA GLY A 153 8.78 14.75 -15.69
C GLY A 153 8.69 15.72 -14.52
N ILE A 154 9.41 15.50 -13.42
CA ILE A 154 9.42 16.44 -12.28
C ILE A 154 9.94 17.81 -12.71
N ALA A 155 9.28 18.88 -12.33
CA ALA A 155 9.75 20.24 -12.63
C ALA A 155 10.93 20.58 -11.70
N SER A 156 11.96 21.21 -12.28
CA SER A 156 13.12 21.68 -11.51
C SER A 156 12.73 22.82 -10.56
N SER A 157 13.54 23.04 -9.52
CA SER A 157 13.37 24.20 -8.62
C SER A 157 13.40 25.52 -9.38
N GLU A 158 14.21 25.61 -10.46
CA GLU A 158 14.28 26.78 -11.32
C GLU A 158 12.97 26.98 -12.10
N ASP A 159 12.39 25.92 -12.65
CA ASP A 159 11.11 25.98 -13.37
C ASP A 159 9.95 26.33 -12.45
N MET A 160 9.93 25.78 -11.23
CA MET A 160 8.97 26.16 -10.19
C MET A 160 9.11 27.63 -9.80
N ALA A 161 10.33 28.16 -9.70
CA ALA A 161 10.55 29.58 -9.44
C ALA A 161 10.08 30.45 -10.62
N LYS A 162 10.32 30.03 -11.88
CA LYS A 162 9.82 30.71 -13.06
C LYS A 162 8.29 30.73 -13.08
N LEU A 163 7.65 29.59 -12.81
CA LEU A 163 6.18 29.49 -12.75
C LEU A 163 5.63 30.40 -11.64
N THR A 164 6.31 30.44 -10.48
CA THR A 164 5.93 31.31 -9.37
C THR A 164 6.01 32.80 -9.72
N ALA A 165 6.98 33.21 -10.54
CA ALA A 165 7.15 34.61 -10.96
C ALA A 165 6.27 35.01 -12.15
N ALA A 166 5.90 34.07 -13.01
CA ALA A 166 5.13 34.31 -14.25
C ALA A 166 3.72 34.81 -13.97
N LYS A 167 3.15 35.57 -14.92
CA LYS A 167 1.79 36.15 -14.84
C LYS A 167 1.06 36.06 -16.18
N GLY A 168 -0.26 36.11 -16.14
CA GLY A 168 -1.11 36.12 -17.33
C GLY A 168 -0.86 34.91 -18.23
N VAL A 169 -0.93 35.13 -19.52
CA VAL A 169 -0.79 34.05 -20.53
C VAL A 169 0.57 33.35 -20.44
N GLU A 170 1.64 34.03 -20.02
CA GLU A 170 2.95 33.42 -19.87
C GLU A 170 2.97 32.38 -18.71
N ALA A 171 2.28 32.69 -17.61
CA ALA A 171 2.11 31.71 -16.54
C ALA A 171 1.28 30.50 -16.99
N GLU A 172 0.25 30.72 -17.80
CA GLU A 172 -0.60 29.66 -18.36
C GLU A 172 0.18 28.73 -19.28
N LYS A 173 0.97 29.29 -20.20
CA LYS A 173 1.85 28.54 -21.10
C LYS A 173 2.86 27.71 -20.34
N LEU A 174 3.56 28.33 -19.40
CA LEU A 174 4.58 27.63 -18.61
C LEU A 174 3.97 26.52 -17.74
N PHE A 175 2.84 26.77 -17.09
CA PHE A 175 2.10 25.74 -16.37
C PHE A 175 1.74 24.55 -17.28
N LEU A 176 1.17 24.80 -18.44
CA LEU A 176 0.77 23.75 -19.38
C LEU A 176 1.98 22.93 -19.85
N GLN A 177 3.08 23.58 -20.18
CA GLN A 177 4.31 22.91 -20.60
C GLN A 177 4.87 22.00 -19.49
N LEU A 178 4.97 22.52 -18.28
CA LEU A 178 5.49 21.78 -17.12
C LEU A 178 4.55 20.63 -16.73
N MET A 179 3.24 20.87 -16.71
CA MET A 179 2.25 19.88 -16.32
C MET A 179 2.13 18.76 -17.36
N ILE A 180 2.24 19.05 -18.66
CA ILE A 180 2.30 18.03 -19.72
C ILE A 180 3.54 17.12 -19.51
N ALA A 181 4.70 17.70 -19.26
CA ALA A 181 5.92 16.91 -18.99
C ALA A 181 5.77 16.07 -17.73
N HIS A 182 5.22 16.65 -16.66
CA HIS A 182 4.97 16.00 -15.39
C HIS A 182 4.00 14.81 -15.53
N HIS A 183 2.89 14.97 -16.23
CA HIS A 183 1.92 13.91 -16.50
C HIS A 183 2.51 12.78 -17.35
N LYS A 184 3.34 13.09 -18.35
CA LYS A 184 4.07 12.05 -19.11
C LYS A 184 4.94 11.20 -18.18
N GLY A 185 5.67 11.82 -17.25
CA GLY A 185 6.44 11.10 -16.23
C GLY A 185 5.56 10.29 -15.29
N GLY A 186 4.44 10.84 -14.83
CA GLY A 186 3.47 10.13 -14.01
C GLY A 186 2.89 8.88 -14.69
N VAL A 187 2.59 8.97 -16.01
CA VAL A 187 2.16 7.82 -16.82
C VAL A 187 3.26 6.76 -16.91
N GLU A 188 4.53 7.15 -17.05
CA GLU A 188 5.67 6.24 -17.06
C GLU A 188 5.79 5.49 -15.72
N MET A 189 5.74 6.20 -14.59
CA MET A 189 5.76 5.62 -13.26
C MET A 189 4.57 4.68 -13.02
N ALA A 190 3.37 5.08 -13.45
CA ALA A 190 2.17 4.24 -13.31
C ALA A 190 2.26 2.94 -14.14
N LYS A 191 2.81 3.00 -15.36
CA LYS A 191 3.08 1.80 -16.17
C LYS A 191 4.08 0.88 -15.50
N ALA A 192 5.16 1.42 -14.92
CA ALA A 192 6.12 0.62 -14.15
C ALA A 192 5.46 -0.09 -12.96
N ALA A 193 4.52 0.58 -12.27
CA ALA A 193 3.74 -0.05 -11.21
C ALA A 193 2.83 -1.17 -11.74
N LEU A 194 2.21 -1.01 -12.91
CA LEU A 194 1.43 -2.07 -13.55
C LEU A 194 2.28 -3.30 -13.87
N ASP A 195 3.53 -3.13 -14.23
CA ASP A 195 4.41 -4.24 -14.57
C ASP A 195 4.94 -4.99 -13.33
N ARG A 196 5.08 -4.32 -12.19
CA ARG A 196 5.81 -4.82 -11.01
C ARG A 196 4.94 -5.08 -9.80
N ALA A 197 3.92 -4.26 -9.56
CA ALA A 197 3.05 -4.41 -8.40
C ALA A 197 2.13 -5.63 -8.56
N LYS A 198 1.95 -6.36 -7.45
CA LYS A 198 1.08 -7.54 -7.36
C LYS A 198 -0.27 -7.20 -6.72
N GLU A 199 -0.30 -6.13 -5.89
CA GLU A 199 -1.47 -5.70 -5.16
C GLU A 199 -2.54 -5.17 -6.12
N PRO A 200 -3.74 -5.78 -6.19
CA PRO A 200 -4.77 -5.36 -7.13
C PRO A 200 -5.21 -3.90 -6.95
N ALA A 201 -5.24 -3.41 -5.71
CA ALA A 201 -5.61 -2.02 -5.42
C ALA A 201 -4.61 -1.03 -6.02
N VAL A 202 -3.30 -1.31 -5.91
CA VAL A 202 -2.23 -0.48 -6.51
C VAL A 202 -2.32 -0.51 -8.02
N ARG A 203 -2.49 -1.69 -8.63
CA ARG A 203 -2.63 -1.86 -10.08
C ARG A 203 -3.84 -1.11 -10.63
N ASN A 204 -4.98 -1.19 -9.95
CA ASN A 204 -6.19 -0.49 -10.36
C ASN A 204 -6.02 1.04 -10.32
N LEU A 205 -5.37 1.57 -9.27
CA LEU A 205 -5.05 2.99 -9.19
C LEU A 205 -4.08 3.41 -10.29
N ALA A 206 -3.01 2.66 -10.49
CA ALA A 206 -2.02 2.92 -11.54
C ALA A 206 -2.66 2.93 -12.94
N GLN A 207 -3.57 1.98 -13.23
CA GLN A 207 -4.31 1.97 -14.50
C GLN A 207 -5.23 3.19 -14.63
N GLY A 208 -5.89 3.59 -13.56
CA GLY A 208 -6.69 4.81 -13.51
C GLY A 208 -5.84 6.05 -13.81
N MET A 209 -4.64 6.16 -13.23
CA MET A 209 -3.69 7.24 -13.50
C MET A 209 -3.25 7.27 -14.97
N VAL A 210 -2.90 6.10 -15.56
CA VAL A 210 -2.54 6.03 -16.99
C VAL A 210 -3.66 6.60 -17.86
N ASN A 211 -4.90 6.21 -17.60
CA ASN A 211 -6.03 6.65 -18.40
C ASN A 211 -6.32 8.15 -18.22
N ALA A 212 -6.43 8.62 -16.97
CA ALA A 212 -6.76 10.00 -16.64
C ALA A 212 -5.66 10.96 -17.13
N GLN A 213 -4.41 10.72 -16.77
CA GLN A 213 -3.31 11.62 -17.12
C GLN A 213 -3.04 11.64 -18.63
N SER A 214 -3.29 10.52 -19.36
CA SER A 214 -3.20 10.55 -20.83
C SER A 214 -4.26 11.47 -21.45
N ALA A 215 -5.50 11.45 -20.98
CA ALA A 215 -6.56 12.34 -21.43
C ALA A 215 -6.29 13.81 -21.06
N GLU A 216 -5.75 14.04 -19.86
CA GLU A 216 -5.34 15.38 -19.41
C GLU A 216 -4.19 15.95 -20.24
N ILE A 217 -3.20 15.12 -20.65
CA ILE A 217 -2.13 15.52 -21.57
C ILE A 217 -2.71 16.01 -22.91
N GLU A 218 -3.65 15.27 -23.49
CA GLU A 218 -4.31 15.67 -24.75
C GLU A 218 -5.01 17.02 -24.60
N THR A 219 -5.79 17.19 -23.53
CA THR A 219 -6.52 18.43 -23.25
C THR A 219 -5.56 19.60 -23.01
N MET A 220 -4.52 19.43 -22.19
CA MET A 220 -3.52 20.47 -21.94
C MET A 220 -2.74 20.83 -23.19
N THR A 221 -2.45 19.87 -24.07
CA THR A 221 -1.79 20.14 -25.36
C THR A 221 -2.66 21.00 -26.25
N ALA A 222 -3.97 20.73 -26.31
CA ALA A 222 -4.91 21.57 -27.06
C ALA A 222 -5.03 22.98 -26.47
N MET A 223 -5.05 23.11 -25.14
CA MET A 223 -5.05 24.41 -24.45
C MET A 223 -3.76 25.20 -24.71
N LEU A 224 -2.60 24.53 -24.73
CA LEU A 224 -1.31 25.17 -25.01
C LEU A 224 -1.26 25.72 -26.43
N ALA A 225 -1.72 24.94 -27.42
CA ALA A 225 -1.77 25.36 -28.82
C ALA A 225 -2.66 26.62 -29.07
N GLN A 226 -3.64 26.86 -28.20
CA GLN A 226 -4.51 28.07 -28.29
C GLN A 226 -3.79 29.33 -27.75
N ARG A 227 -2.63 29.17 -27.13
CA ARG A 227 -1.84 30.26 -26.51
C ARG A 227 -0.56 30.58 -27.27
N GLU A 228 -0.25 29.84 -28.33
CA GLU A 228 0.85 30.11 -29.24
C GLU A 228 0.47 31.17 -30.28
#